data_db678e90555df24f9a4db4a53055c864
#
_entry.id   db678e90555df24f9a4db4a53055c864
#
_cell.length_a   1.000
_cell.length_b   1.000
_cell.length_c   1.000
_cell.angle_alpha   90.00
_cell.angle_beta   90.00
_cell.angle_gamma   90.00
#
_symmetry.space_group_name_H-M   'P 1'
#
loop_
_entity.id
_entity.type
_entity.pdbx_description
1 polymer ?
#
loop_
_entity_poly.entity_id
_entity_poly.type
_entity_poly.pdbx_seq_one_letter_code
_entity_poly.pdbx_strand_id
1 'polypeptide(L)'
;MDNRILLSGNEAVAYAALHAGLTLGTGYPGTPSSEILECLSAIGGKAQWAPNEKVALEVGIGVAFAQGRALVTMKHVGLNVAADPFFSVAFTGVDGALV
;
A
#
# COMPACT_ATOMS: atom_id res chain seq x y z
N MET A 1 -15.23 0.66 28.45
CA MET A 1 -15.42 1.55 27.29
C MET A 1 -15.30 0.73 26.02
N ASP A 2 -16.16 0.99 25.08
CA ASP A 2 -16.17 0.25 23.83
C ASP A 2 -15.17 0.87 22.85
N ASN A 3 -14.19 0.08 22.40
CA ASN A 3 -13.15 0.53 21.47
C ASN A 3 -13.46 0.16 20.01
N ARG A 4 -14.70 -0.27 19.75
CA ARG A 4 -15.09 -0.66 18.40
C ARG A 4 -15.49 0.56 17.58
N ILE A 5 -15.14 0.55 16.29
CA ILE A 5 -15.57 1.56 15.34
C ILE A 5 -16.13 0.86 14.10
N LEU A 6 -17.03 1.55 13.42
CA LEU A 6 -17.62 1.05 12.17
C LEU A 6 -16.79 1.55 10.99
N LEU A 7 -16.26 0.63 10.20
CA LEU A 7 -15.39 0.94 9.07
C LEU A 7 -15.86 0.22 7.81
N SER A 8 -15.66 0.84 6.65
CA SER A 8 -15.70 0.11 5.39
C SER A 8 -14.49 -0.83 5.28
N GLY A 9 -14.51 -1.76 4.32
CA GLY A 9 -13.37 -2.65 4.09
C GLY A 9 -12.08 -1.88 3.80
N ASN A 10 -12.14 -0.86 2.95
CA ASN A 10 -10.98 -0.04 2.61
C ASN A 10 -10.44 0.72 3.82
N GLU A 11 -11.32 1.26 4.64
CA GLU A 11 -10.91 1.92 5.88
C GLU A 11 -10.26 0.95 6.86
N ALA A 12 -10.81 -0.26 6.97
CA ALA A 12 -10.24 -1.30 7.83
C ALA A 12 -8.82 -1.67 7.40
N VAL A 13 -8.55 -1.77 6.10
CA VAL A 13 -7.19 -2.02 5.58
C VAL A 13 -6.24 -0.90 5.99
N ALA A 14 -6.66 0.36 5.85
CA ALA A 14 -5.83 1.51 6.21
C ALA A 14 -5.50 1.53 7.71
N TYR A 15 -6.50 1.32 8.56
CA TYR A 15 -6.28 1.25 10.01
C TYR A 15 -5.37 0.09 10.40
N ALA A 16 -5.59 -1.07 9.81
CA ALA A 16 -4.76 -2.25 10.10
C ALA A 16 -3.30 -2.02 9.69
N ALA A 17 -3.07 -1.42 8.54
CA ALA A 17 -1.73 -1.11 8.07
C ALA A 17 -1.02 -0.14 9.02
N LEU A 18 -1.71 0.90 9.46
CA LEU A 18 -1.14 1.86 10.41
C LEU A 18 -0.79 1.18 11.73
N HIS A 19 -1.70 0.37 12.27
CA HIS A 19 -1.46 -0.36 13.52
C HIS A 19 -0.34 -1.38 13.40
N ALA A 20 -0.10 -1.92 12.21
CA ALA A 20 0.99 -2.86 11.95
C ALA A 20 2.36 -2.17 11.83
N GLY A 21 2.42 -0.86 11.94
CA GLY A 21 3.68 -0.12 11.87
C GLY A 21 4.11 0.21 10.45
N LEU A 22 3.15 0.57 9.60
CA LEU A 22 3.42 0.91 8.19
C LEU A 22 4.43 2.06 8.08
N THR A 23 5.42 1.91 7.20
CA THR A 23 6.37 2.96 6.86
C THR A 23 5.77 3.89 5.80
N LEU A 24 5.23 3.33 4.72
CA LEU A 24 4.70 4.12 3.61
C LEU A 24 3.65 3.31 2.85
N GLY A 25 2.55 3.96 2.50
CA GLY A 25 1.57 3.45 1.54
C GLY A 25 1.74 4.16 0.21
N THR A 26 1.75 3.42 -0.88
CA THR A 26 1.87 3.98 -2.24
C THR A 26 0.74 3.44 -3.10
N GLY A 27 0.41 4.19 -4.15
CA GLY A 27 -0.60 3.74 -5.08
C GLY A 27 -0.77 4.69 -6.25
N TYR A 28 -1.58 4.24 -7.20
CA TYR A 28 -2.08 5.07 -8.29
C TYR A 28 -3.60 5.17 -8.16
N PRO A 29 -4.20 6.35 -8.39
CA PRO A 29 -5.64 6.51 -8.21
C PRO A 29 -6.47 5.51 -9.04
N GLY A 30 -7.45 4.91 -8.40
CA GLY A 30 -8.37 3.96 -9.03
C GLY A 30 -9.46 3.55 -8.07
N THR A 31 -10.71 3.55 -8.54
CA THR A 31 -11.87 3.19 -7.72
C THR A 31 -11.96 1.67 -7.60
N PRO A 32 -12.19 1.10 -6.43
CA PRO A 32 -12.35 1.76 -5.13
C PRO A 32 -11.06 1.86 -4.29
N SER A 33 -9.91 1.41 -4.81
CA SER A 33 -8.67 1.28 -4.04
C SER A 33 -8.13 2.62 -3.53
N SER A 34 -8.44 3.73 -4.21
CA SER A 34 -8.01 5.06 -3.78
C SER A 34 -8.43 5.38 -2.34
N GLU A 35 -9.56 4.85 -1.89
CA GLU A 35 -10.07 5.09 -0.54
C GLU A 35 -9.11 4.60 0.54
N ILE A 36 -8.31 3.58 0.26
CA ILE A 36 -7.35 3.04 1.23
C ILE A 36 -6.29 4.10 1.56
N LEU A 37 -5.66 4.69 0.53
CA LEU A 37 -4.61 5.70 0.75
C LEU A 37 -5.20 7.00 1.27
N GLU A 38 -6.40 7.38 0.82
CA GLU A 38 -7.07 8.57 1.34
C GLU A 38 -7.33 8.43 2.84
N CYS A 39 -7.85 7.28 3.27
CA CYS A 39 -8.08 7.01 4.68
C CYS A 39 -6.76 6.96 5.46
N LEU A 40 -5.74 6.28 4.93
CA LEU A 40 -4.43 6.19 5.56
C LEU A 40 -3.84 7.57 5.84
N SER A 41 -3.91 8.47 4.86
CA SER A 41 -3.44 9.85 5.04
C SER A 41 -4.25 10.58 6.10
N ALA A 42 -5.57 10.40 6.10
CA ALA A 42 -6.47 11.08 7.04
C ALA A 42 -6.23 10.65 8.50
N ILE A 43 -5.82 9.41 8.72
CA ILE A 43 -5.59 8.88 10.08
C ILE A 43 -4.13 8.99 10.54
N GLY A 44 -3.29 9.69 9.79
CA GLY A 44 -1.92 10.02 10.19
C GLY A 44 -0.83 9.15 9.62
N GLY A 45 -1.15 8.22 8.73
CA GLY A 45 -0.16 7.42 8.03
C GLY A 45 0.49 8.21 6.90
N LYS A 46 1.62 7.71 6.42
CA LYS A 46 2.29 8.30 5.25
C LYS A 46 1.80 7.63 3.98
N ALA A 47 1.25 8.42 3.08
CA ALA A 47 0.74 7.94 1.80
C ALA A 47 1.32 8.80 0.68
N GLN A 48 1.67 8.16 -0.43
CA GLN A 48 2.25 8.83 -1.59
C GLN A 48 1.65 8.27 -2.86
N TRP A 49 1.09 9.15 -3.69
CA TRP A 49 0.63 8.77 -5.02
C TRP A 49 1.82 8.67 -5.98
N ALA A 50 1.75 7.72 -6.87
CA ALA A 50 2.74 7.52 -7.92
C ALA A 50 2.13 7.83 -9.30
N PRO A 51 2.94 8.07 -10.32
CA PRO A 51 2.43 8.36 -11.67
C PRO A 51 1.80 7.17 -12.36
N ASN A 52 2.08 5.95 -11.90
CA ASN A 52 1.42 4.73 -12.34
C ASN A 52 1.68 3.60 -11.35
N GLU A 53 1.04 2.46 -11.56
CA GLU A 53 1.12 1.32 -10.65
C GLU A 53 2.51 0.69 -10.60
N LYS A 54 3.24 0.72 -11.72
CA LYS A 54 4.61 0.19 -11.75
C LYS A 54 5.50 0.96 -10.79
N VAL A 55 5.46 2.29 -10.85
CA VAL A 55 6.25 3.15 -9.96
C VAL A 55 5.78 2.98 -8.51
N ALA A 56 4.48 2.90 -8.27
CA ALA A 56 3.94 2.68 -6.93
C ALA A 56 4.52 1.41 -6.30
N LEU A 57 4.53 0.30 -7.05
CA LEU A 57 5.08 -0.96 -6.56
C LEU A 57 6.59 -0.87 -6.38
N GLU A 58 7.30 -0.23 -7.29
CA GLU A 58 8.76 -0.06 -7.18
C GLU A 58 9.15 0.74 -5.94
N VAL A 59 8.39 1.80 -5.62
CA VAL A 59 8.63 2.56 -4.38
C VAL A 59 8.38 1.68 -3.15
N GLY A 60 7.29 0.91 -3.15
CA GLY A 60 6.99 -0.02 -2.06
C GLY A 60 8.08 -1.08 -1.89
N ILE A 61 8.60 -1.62 -2.99
CA ILE A 61 9.69 -2.59 -2.96
C ILE A 61 10.94 -1.96 -2.33
N GLY A 62 11.25 -0.71 -2.69
CA GLY A 62 12.38 0.01 -2.10
C GLY A 62 12.25 0.19 -0.60
N VAL A 63 11.04 0.49 -0.12
CA VAL A 63 10.77 0.56 1.33
C VAL A 63 11.05 -0.80 1.99
N ALA A 64 10.60 -1.88 1.37
CA ALA A 64 10.80 -3.22 1.91
C ALA A 64 12.26 -3.67 1.84
N PHE A 65 13.01 -3.26 0.81
CA PHE A 65 14.45 -3.51 0.74
C PHE A 65 15.20 -2.82 1.90
N ALA A 66 14.70 -1.66 2.33
CA ALA A 66 15.27 -0.94 3.47
C ALA A 66 14.71 -1.43 4.81
N GLN A 67 14.11 -2.61 4.85
CA GLN A 67 13.54 -3.23 6.04
C GLN A 67 12.31 -2.50 6.59
N GLY A 68 11.70 -1.63 5.81
CA GLY A 68 10.44 -0.98 6.16
C GLY A 68 9.24 -1.84 5.84
N ARG A 69 8.06 -1.30 6.09
CA ARG A 69 6.78 -1.95 5.81
C ARG A 69 6.00 -1.10 4.82
N ALA A 70 5.68 -1.67 3.68
CA ALA A 70 5.02 -0.98 2.59
C ALA A 70 3.66 -1.59 2.28
N LEU A 71 2.71 -0.73 2.00
CA LEU A 71 1.40 -1.08 1.45
C LEU A 71 1.30 -0.47 0.05
N VAL A 72 0.99 -1.29 -0.94
CA VAL A 72 0.80 -0.83 -2.31
C VAL A 72 -0.63 -1.11 -2.73
N THR A 73 -1.32 -0.08 -3.21
CA THR A 73 -2.72 -0.18 -3.59
C THR A 73 -2.91 0.12 -5.06
N MET A 74 -3.80 -0.62 -5.69
CA MET A 74 -4.18 -0.40 -7.08
C MET A 74 -5.51 -1.07 -7.36
N LYS A 75 -6.20 -0.61 -8.39
CA LYS A 75 -7.37 -1.36 -8.87
C LYS A 75 -6.89 -2.62 -9.60
N HIS A 76 -7.83 -3.55 -9.86
CA HIS A 76 -7.49 -4.87 -10.39
C HIS A 76 -6.67 -4.84 -11.69
N VAL A 77 -7.00 -3.93 -12.61
CA VAL A 77 -6.26 -3.84 -13.88
C VAL A 77 -4.88 -3.20 -13.72
N GLY A 78 -4.65 -2.51 -12.61
CA GLY A 78 -3.34 -1.90 -12.33
C GLY A 78 -2.23 -2.94 -12.20
N LEU A 79 -2.56 -4.17 -11.87
CA LEU A 79 -1.57 -5.24 -11.76
C LEU A 79 -0.87 -5.50 -13.10
N ASN A 80 -1.55 -5.30 -14.22
CA ASN A 80 -0.92 -5.44 -15.53
C ASN A 80 0.17 -4.39 -15.75
N VAL A 81 -0.02 -3.17 -15.26
CA VAL A 81 0.98 -2.12 -15.33
C VAL A 81 2.15 -2.43 -14.40
N ALA A 82 1.88 -3.01 -13.24
CA ALA A 82 2.87 -3.36 -12.23
C ALA A 82 3.51 -4.72 -12.45
N ALA A 83 3.25 -5.40 -13.55
CA ALA A 83 3.67 -6.81 -13.76
C ALA A 83 5.17 -6.98 -13.67
N ASP A 84 5.96 -6.08 -14.27
CA ASP A 84 7.42 -6.17 -14.23
C ASP A 84 7.97 -6.18 -12.80
N PRO A 85 7.76 -5.16 -11.98
CA PRO A 85 8.25 -5.21 -10.60
C PRO A 85 7.59 -6.32 -9.76
N PHE A 86 6.33 -6.67 -10.07
CA PHE A 86 5.65 -7.76 -9.36
C PHE A 86 6.38 -9.09 -9.53
N PHE A 87 6.72 -9.44 -10.76
CA PHE A 87 7.45 -10.69 -11.01
C PHE A 87 8.90 -10.60 -10.54
N SER A 88 9.52 -9.44 -10.68
CA SER A 88 10.91 -9.23 -10.23
C SER A 88 11.05 -9.37 -8.72
N VAL A 89 10.13 -8.80 -7.95
CA VAL A 89 10.19 -8.89 -6.49
C VAL A 89 9.91 -10.30 -5.99
N ALA A 90 9.06 -11.05 -6.69
CA ALA A 90 8.83 -12.45 -6.37
C ALA A 90 10.10 -13.27 -6.50
N PHE A 91 10.97 -12.89 -7.45
CA PHE A 91 12.25 -13.56 -7.69
C PHE A 91 13.31 -13.12 -6.67
N THR A 92 13.42 -11.82 -6.40
CA THR A 92 14.48 -11.30 -5.52
C THR A 92 14.15 -11.41 -4.03
N GLY A 93 12.88 -11.36 -3.68
CA GLY A 93 12.46 -11.25 -2.27
C GLY A 93 12.73 -9.87 -1.68
N VAL A 94 12.30 -9.68 -0.46
CA VAL A 94 12.52 -8.45 0.31
C VAL A 94 12.85 -8.80 1.76
N ASP A 95 13.51 -7.87 2.45
CA ASP A 95 13.86 -8.05 3.86
C ASP A 95 12.77 -7.55 4.80
N GLY A 96 12.03 -6.52 4.40
CA GLY A 96 10.93 -5.96 5.17
C GLY A 96 9.60 -6.62 4.82
N ALA A 97 8.53 -5.86 4.94
CA ALA A 97 7.18 -6.32 4.63
C ALA A 97 6.62 -5.57 3.42
N LEU A 98 5.98 -6.30 2.52
CA LEU A 98 5.35 -5.75 1.32
C LEU A 98 3.99 -6.42 1.14
N VAL A 99 2.94 -5.60 1.12
CA VAL A 99 1.57 -6.05 0.89
C VAL A 99 0.91 -5.23 -0.21
#